data_f503bbf0a4da72737f558a4d88545408
#
_entry.id   f503bbf0a4da72737f558a4d88545408
#
_cell.length_a   1.000
_cell.length_b   1.000
_cell.length_c   1.000
_cell.angle_alpha   90.00
_cell.angle_beta   90.00
_cell.angle_gamma   90.00
#
_symmetry.space_group_name_H-M   'P 1'
#
loop_
_entity.id
_entity.type
_entity.pdbx_description
1 polymer ?
#
loop_
_entity_poly.entity_id
_entity_poly.type
_entity_poly.pdbx_seq_one_letter_code
_entity_poly.pdbx_strand_id
1 'polypeptide(L)'
;MELIKENKEKLRCVYKGANFYRKQWDFTNQEWLDDHIDIMEEVRPGYIINHGIEGGRMFIDTKIIEGTVANTLPHTPEFVKSIYNFCLENINTTQPFAHGDWVLSNIIVQGNSYELIDWDNVGVYQPSVVFDKLESDLRSA
;
A
#
# COMPACT_ATOMS: atom_id res chain seq x y z
N MET A 1 6.17 -12.57 -16.68
CA MET A 1 5.94 -11.35 -15.89
C MET A 1 6.86 -10.24 -16.38
N GLU A 2 6.37 -9.04 -16.37
CA GLU A 2 7.11 -7.86 -16.80
C GLU A 2 7.68 -7.11 -15.58
N LEU A 3 8.97 -6.79 -15.59
CA LEU A 3 9.61 -5.96 -14.58
C LEU A 3 9.10 -4.52 -14.72
N ILE A 4 8.47 -3.99 -13.63
CA ILE A 4 7.91 -2.63 -13.60
C ILE A 4 8.84 -1.68 -12.87
N LYS A 5 9.43 -2.12 -11.75
CA LYS A 5 10.20 -1.27 -10.85
C LYS A 5 11.26 -2.09 -10.13
N GLU A 6 12.44 -1.48 -9.96
CA GLU A 6 13.52 -2.03 -9.15
C GLU A 6 13.92 -1.00 -8.09
N ASN A 7 14.01 -1.42 -6.84
CA ASN A 7 14.52 -0.62 -5.74
C ASN A 7 15.75 -1.32 -5.16
N LYS A 8 16.93 -0.89 -5.56
CA LYS A 8 18.20 -1.53 -5.18
C LYS A 8 18.51 -1.40 -3.69
N GLU A 9 18.12 -0.29 -3.07
CA GLU A 9 18.33 -0.07 -1.63
C GLU A 9 17.53 -1.07 -0.79
N LYS A 10 16.31 -1.38 -1.21
CA LYS A 10 15.43 -2.35 -0.55
C LYS A 10 15.61 -3.76 -1.07
N LEU A 11 16.50 -3.99 -2.03
CA LEU A 11 16.70 -5.28 -2.70
C LEU A 11 15.38 -5.86 -3.22
N ARG A 12 14.53 -5.01 -3.80
CA ARG A 12 13.17 -5.34 -4.17
C ARG A 12 12.88 -5.01 -5.63
N CYS A 13 12.20 -5.92 -6.31
CA CYS A 13 11.65 -5.72 -7.65
C CYS A 13 10.13 -5.86 -7.63
N VAL A 14 9.46 -5.13 -8.51
CA VAL A 14 8.02 -5.28 -8.75
C VAL A 14 7.81 -5.74 -10.18
N TYR A 15 7.08 -6.82 -10.33
CA TYR A 15 6.72 -7.40 -11.63
C TYR A 15 5.21 -7.33 -11.83
N LYS A 16 4.78 -7.21 -13.08
CA LYS A 16 3.37 -7.29 -13.45
C LYS A 16 3.10 -8.62 -14.15
N GLY A 17 2.17 -9.40 -13.61
CA GLY A 17 1.61 -10.59 -14.25
C GLY A 17 0.35 -10.26 -15.02
N ALA A 18 -0.40 -11.29 -15.46
CA ALA A 18 -1.63 -11.11 -16.23
C ALA A 18 -2.72 -10.41 -15.41
N ASN A 19 -2.84 -10.75 -14.13
CA ASN A 19 -3.89 -10.24 -13.24
C ASN A 19 -3.40 -10.00 -11.82
N PHE A 20 -2.10 -9.79 -11.63
CA PHE A 20 -1.51 -9.53 -10.31
C PHE A 20 -0.23 -8.72 -10.45
N TYR A 21 0.20 -8.10 -9.32
CA TYR A 21 1.54 -7.57 -9.15
C TYR A 21 2.31 -8.47 -8.20
N ARG A 22 3.59 -8.72 -8.52
CA ARG A 22 4.51 -9.43 -7.62
C ARG A 22 5.59 -8.49 -7.12
N LYS A 23 5.70 -8.35 -5.79
CA LYS A 23 6.88 -7.82 -5.13
C LYS A 23 7.78 -8.98 -4.75
N GLN A 24 9.06 -8.88 -5.10
CA GLN A 24 10.04 -9.91 -4.82
C GLN A 24 11.29 -9.27 -4.22
N TRP A 25 11.74 -9.84 -3.10
CA TRP A 25 12.94 -9.39 -2.41
C TRP A 25 14.06 -10.41 -2.60
N ASP A 26 15.31 -9.91 -2.77
CA ASP A 26 16.51 -10.74 -2.93
C ASP A 26 17.05 -11.28 -1.60
N PHE A 27 16.20 -11.39 -0.59
CA PHE A 27 16.49 -11.97 0.71
C PHE A 27 15.23 -12.63 1.25
N THR A 28 15.38 -13.35 2.37
CA THR A 28 14.25 -13.98 3.04
C THR A 28 14.18 -13.52 4.49
N ASN A 29 12.98 -13.30 4.98
CA ASN A 29 12.67 -13.10 6.39
C ASN A 29 11.31 -13.71 6.65
N GLN A 30 11.31 -14.98 7.04
CA GLN A 30 10.08 -15.76 7.22
C GLN A 30 9.20 -15.16 8.32
N GLU A 31 9.80 -14.70 9.41
CA GLU A 31 9.05 -14.09 10.51
C GLU A 31 8.32 -12.83 10.06
N TRP A 32 9.02 -11.94 9.35
CA TRP A 32 8.39 -10.72 8.80
C TRP A 32 7.27 -11.08 7.82
N LEU A 33 7.52 -12.05 6.94
CA LEU A 33 6.53 -12.45 5.93
C LEU A 33 5.27 -12.99 6.59
N ASP A 34 5.42 -13.89 7.56
CA ASP A 34 4.29 -14.48 8.27
C ASP A 34 3.48 -13.42 9.03
N ASP A 35 4.15 -12.53 9.74
CA ASP A 35 3.50 -11.44 10.49
C ASP A 35 2.78 -10.49 9.55
N HIS A 36 3.40 -10.13 8.44
CA HIS A 36 2.81 -9.24 7.45
C HIS A 36 1.55 -9.85 6.82
N ILE A 37 1.60 -11.12 6.46
CA ILE A 37 0.44 -11.82 5.91
C ILE A 37 -0.70 -11.87 6.92
N ASP A 38 -0.41 -12.17 8.19
CA ASP A 38 -1.43 -12.21 9.25
C ASP A 38 -2.11 -10.86 9.44
N ILE A 39 -1.34 -9.77 9.47
CA ILE A 39 -1.88 -8.41 9.57
C ILE A 39 -2.75 -8.09 8.35
N MET A 40 -2.26 -8.37 7.16
CA MET A 40 -2.99 -8.07 5.92
C MET A 40 -4.28 -8.87 5.78
N GLU A 41 -4.33 -10.11 6.24
CA GLU A 41 -5.56 -10.91 6.29
C GLU A 41 -6.63 -10.23 7.15
N GLU A 42 -6.22 -9.52 8.18
CA GLU A 42 -7.10 -8.80 9.09
C GLU A 42 -7.55 -7.44 8.52
N VAL A 43 -6.61 -6.63 8.00
CA VAL A 43 -6.90 -5.23 7.61
C VAL A 43 -7.40 -5.10 6.16
N ARG A 44 -7.00 -6.00 5.29
CA ARG A 44 -7.35 -5.95 3.87
C ARG A 44 -7.47 -7.38 3.30
N PRO A 45 -8.45 -8.17 3.76
CA PRO A 45 -8.59 -9.56 3.33
C PRO A 45 -8.76 -9.66 1.80
N GLY A 46 -8.07 -10.62 1.22
CA GLY A 46 -8.11 -10.88 -0.23
C GLY A 46 -7.22 -9.98 -1.09
N TYR A 47 -6.54 -8.99 -0.50
CA TYR A 47 -5.61 -8.15 -1.25
C TYR A 47 -4.34 -8.93 -1.66
N ILE A 48 -3.77 -9.69 -0.74
CA ILE A 48 -2.66 -10.60 -1.03
C ILE A 48 -3.26 -11.92 -1.53
N ILE A 49 -2.92 -12.30 -2.75
CA ILE A 49 -3.49 -13.50 -3.39
C ILE A 49 -2.55 -14.68 -3.37
N ASN A 50 -1.25 -14.44 -3.18
CA ASN A 50 -0.25 -15.50 -3.05
C ASN A 50 1.00 -14.94 -2.39
N HIS A 51 1.79 -15.79 -1.75
CA HIS A 51 3.06 -15.41 -1.13
C HIS A 51 3.91 -16.66 -0.89
N GLY A 52 5.20 -16.44 -0.70
CA GLY A 52 6.09 -17.57 -0.41
C GLY A 52 7.56 -17.20 -0.51
N ILE A 53 8.35 -18.25 -0.44
CA ILE A 53 9.81 -18.19 -0.60
C ILE A 53 10.21 -19.18 -1.67
N GLU A 54 10.93 -18.71 -2.68
CA GLU A 54 11.42 -19.52 -3.78
C GLU A 54 12.87 -19.11 -4.09
N GLY A 55 13.79 -20.09 -4.10
CA GLY A 55 15.17 -19.85 -4.47
C GLY A 55 15.89 -18.78 -3.64
N GLY A 56 15.62 -18.74 -2.33
CA GLY A 56 16.24 -17.75 -1.44
C GLY A 56 15.65 -16.35 -1.54
N ARG A 57 14.53 -16.19 -2.22
CA ARG A 57 13.81 -14.93 -2.40
C ARG A 57 12.41 -15.05 -1.85
N MET A 58 11.93 -14.02 -1.16
CA MET A 58 10.54 -13.97 -0.74
C MET A 58 9.73 -13.15 -1.72
N PHE A 59 8.45 -13.49 -1.88
CA PHE A 59 7.55 -12.77 -2.77
C PHE A 59 6.15 -12.63 -2.19
N ILE A 60 5.46 -11.58 -2.63
CA ILE A 60 4.06 -11.32 -2.31
C ILE A 60 3.37 -10.91 -3.61
N ASP A 61 2.30 -11.63 -3.95
CA ASP A 61 1.44 -11.31 -5.09
C ASP A 61 0.18 -10.62 -4.58
N THR A 62 -0.15 -9.48 -5.18
CA THR A 62 -1.31 -8.67 -4.80
C THR A 62 -2.24 -8.48 -5.98
N LYS A 63 -3.50 -8.16 -5.68
CA LYS A 63 -4.46 -7.74 -6.69
C LYS A 63 -3.98 -6.48 -7.41
N ILE A 64 -4.35 -6.35 -8.69
CA ILE A 64 -4.25 -5.10 -9.40
C ILE A 64 -5.48 -4.27 -9.03
N ILE A 65 -5.25 -3.06 -8.51
CA ILE A 65 -6.31 -2.11 -8.21
C ILE A 65 -6.39 -1.13 -9.38
N GLU A 66 -7.48 -1.21 -10.12
CA GLU A 66 -7.71 -0.32 -11.27
C GLU A 66 -8.16 1.06 -10.81
N GLY A 67 -7.71 2.09 -11.50
CA GLY A 67 -8.07 3.47 -11.23
C GLY A 67 -6.94 4.44 -11.53
N THR A 68 -7.07 5.66 -11.01
CA THR A 68 -6.10 6.73 -11.23
C THR A 68 -5.34 7.02 -9.94
N VAL A 69 -4.02 7.12 -10.01
CA VAL A 69 -3.19 7.47 -8.85
C VAL A 69 -3.50 8.89 -8.41
N ALA A 70 -3.79 9.07 -7.11
CA ALA A 70 -4.30 10.33 -6.58
C ALA A 70 -3.35 11.52 -6.77
N ASN A 71 -2.04 11.31 -6.76
CA ASN A 71 -1.06 12.38 -6.94
C ASN A 71 -1.07 12.99 -8.35
N THR A 72 -1.73 12.35 -9.32
CA THR A 72 -1.84 12.86 -10.70
C THR A 72 -3.08 13.71 -10.91
N LEU A 73 -3.96 13.81 -9.91
CA LEU A 73 -5.21 14.57 -10.00
C LEU A 73 -5.07 15.98 -9.41
N PRO A 74 -5.89 16.95 -9.86
CA PRO A 74 -5.89 18.28 -9.26
C PRO A 74 -6.31 18.24 -7.79
N HIS A 75 -5.61 18.99 -6.94
CA HIS A 75 -5.87 19.07 -5.50
C HIS A 75 -6.87 20.17 -5.19
N THR A 76 -8.12 19.99 -5.63
CA THR A 76 -9.20 20.91 -5.27
C THR A 76 -9.55 20.78 -3.78
N PRO A 77 -10.19 21.79 -3.17
CA PRO A 77 -10.64 21.67 -1.77
C PRO A 77 -11.55 20.47 -1.53
N GLU A 78 -12.42 20.14 -2.46
CA GLU A 78 -13.30 18.98 -2.39
C GLU A 78 -12.51 17.66 -2.41
N PHE A 79 -11.51 17.59 -3.28
CA PHE A 79 -10.64 16.41 -3.38
C PHE A 79 -9.86 16.22 -2.08
N VAL A 80 -9.23 17.28 -1.56
CA VAL A 80 -8.48 17.23 -0.31
C VAL A 80 -9.36 16.77 0.85
N LYS A 81 -10.57 17.31 0.96
CA LYS A 81 -11.54 16.92 1.99
C LYS A 81 -11.90 15.43 1.86
N SER A 82 -12.13 14.94 0.64
CA SER A 82 -12.42 13.53 0.40
C SER A 82 -11.28 12.62 0.82
N ILE A 83 -10.04 13.02 0.56
CA ILE A 83 -8.86 12.25 0.97
C ILE A 83 -8.74 12.19 2.49
N TYR A 84 -8.95 13.30 3.21
CA TYR A 84 -8.95 13.30 4.68
C TYR A 84 -10.04 12.39 5.24
N ASN A 85 -11.24 12.45 4.68
CA ASN A 85 -12.35 11.59 5.10
C ASN A 85 -12.03 10.12 4.88
N PHE A 86 -11.43 9.78 3.74
CA PHE A 86 -10.99 8.43 3.46
C PHE A 86 -9.94 7.94 4.47
N CYS A 87 -8.96 8.80 4.79
CA CYS A 87 -7.95 8.50 5.79
C CYS A 87 -8.55 8.22 7.16
N LEU A 88 -9.45 9.08 7.64
CA LEU A 88 -10.13 8.92 8.93
C LEU A 88 -10.93 7.63 8.98
N GLU A 89 -11.70 7.35 7.95
CA GLU A 89 -12.52 6.16 7.85
C GLU A 89 -11.67 4.88 7.85
N ASN A 90 -10.55 4.91 7.13
CA ASN A 90 -9.62 3.79 7.08
C ASN A 90 -8.98 3.52 8.45
N ILE A 91 -8.49 4.57 9.13
CA ILE A 91 -7.92 4.45 10.47
C ILE A 91 -8.94 3.81 11.42
N ASN A 92 -10.18 4.26 11.40
CA ASN A 92 -11.23 3.74 12.28
C ASN A 92 -11.56 2.27 12.00
N THR A 93 -11.42 1.85 10.75
CA THR A 93 -11.74 0.48 10.32
C THR A 93 -10.62 -0.51 10.63
N THR A 94 -9.35 -0.09 10.51
CA THR A 94 -8.19 -1.00 10.57
C THR A 94 -7.53 -1.07 11.95
N GLN A 95 -7.96 -0.25 12.92
CA GLN A 95 -7.35 -0.24 14.25
C GLN A 95 -7.14 -1.64 14.83
N PRO A 96 -6.00 -1.91 15.51
CA PRO A 96 -4.93 -0.97 15.89
C PRO A 96 -3.90 -0.70 14.79
N PHE A 97 -4.09 -1.26 13.60
CA PHE A 97 -3.15 -1.13 12.50
C PHE A 97 -3.47 0.08 11.62
N ALA A 98 -2.43 0.61 10.97
CA ALA A 98 -2.57 1.62 9.92
C ALA A 98 -1.61 1.30 8.78
N HIS A 99 -1.90 1.83 7.60
CA HIS A 99 -1.15 1.57 6.37
C HIS A 99 0.35 1.88 6.50
N GLY A 100 0.70 2.93 7.20
CA GLY A 100 2.10 3.28 7.49
C GLY A 100 2.78 4.16 6.46
N ASP A 101 2.18 4.37 5.29
CA ASP A 101 2.75 5.25 4.25
C ASP A 101 1.63 6.00 3.52
N TRP A 102 0.96 6.89 4.24
CA TRP A 102 -0.16 7.68 3.75
C TRP A 102 0.31 8.84 2.88
N VAL A 103 0.60 8.53 1.62
CA VAL A 103 0.95 9.49 0.58
C VAL A 103 0.05 9.29 -0.63
N LEU A 104 -0.13 10.34 -1.42
CA LEU A 104 -1.07 10.32 -2.56
C LEU A 104 -0.70 9.30 -3.63
N SER A 105 0.59 8.99 -3.79
CA SER A 105 1.03 7.97 -4.74
C SER A 105 0.60 6.54 -4.37
N ASN A 106 0.17 6.34 -3.12
CA ASN A 106 -0.35 5.05 -2.62
C ASN A 106 -1.88 4.99 -2.57
N ILE A 107 -2.56 6.00 -3.10
CA ILE A 107 -4.03 6.06 -3.16
C ILE A 107 -4.48 5.96 -4.60
N ILE A 108 -5.36 5.00 -4.89
CA ILE A 108 -5.98 4.83 -6.19
C ILE A 108 -7.41 5.35 -6.12
N VAL A 109 -7.76 6.24 -7.03
CA VAL A 109 -9.10 6.81 -7.15
C VAL A 109 -9.91 5.98 -8.13
N GLN A 110 -11.06 5.49 -7.68
CA GLN A 110 -11.99 4.65 -8.44
C GLN A 110 -13.36 5.32 -8.47
N GLY A 111 -13.58 6.27 -9.38
CA GLY A 111 -14.83 7.06 -9.39
C GLY A 111 -14.99 7.85 -8.09
N ASN A 112 -15.96 7.47 -7.26
CA ASN A 112 -16.23 8.13 -5.98
C ASN A 112 -15.62 7.40 -4.78
N SER A 113 -14.82 6.37 -5.01
CA SER A 113 -14.19 5.59 -3.95
C SER A 113 -12.67 5.62 -4.06
N TYR A 114 -12.00 5.15 -3.00
CA TYR A 114 -10.55 5.14 -2.88
C TYR A 114 -10.07 3.78 -2.39
N GLU A 115 -8.87 3.40 -2.83
CA GLU A 115 -8.18 2.21 -2.36
C GLU A 115 -6.72 2.55 -2.07
N LEU A 116 -6.18 1.90 -1.03
CA LEU A 116 -4.75 1.99 -0.72
C LEU A 116 -3.99 0.85 -1.38
N ILE A 117 -2.80 1.17 -1.87
CA ILE A 117 -1.83 0.19 -2.36
C ILE A 117 -0.52 0.35 -1.58
N ASP A 118 0.42 -0.59 -1.77
CA ASP A 118 1.74 -0.58 -1.14
C ASP A 118 1.67 -0.62 0.40
N TRP A 119 1.24 -1.76 0.91
CA TRP A 119 1.02 -2.01 2.34
C TRP A 119 2.25 -2.50 3.10
N ASP A 120 3.44 -2.38 2.52
CA ASP A 120 4.67 -2.94 3.11
C ASP A 120 4.98 -2.39 4.51
N ASN A 121 4.53 -1.18 4.81
CA ASN A 121 4.79 -0.49 6.08
C ASN A 121 3.62 -0.59 7.08
N VAL A 122 2.63 -1.45 6.82
CA VAL A 122 1.50 -1.60 7.73
C VAL A 122 2.00 -1.98 9.13
N GLY A 123 1.43 -1.35 10.14
CA GLY A 123 1.81 -1.55 11.53
C GLY A 123 0.96 -0.73 12.47
N VAL A 124 1.40 -0.61 13.72
CA VAL A 124 0.72 0.18 14.74
C VAL A 124 1.29 1.59 14.76
N TYR A 125 0.43 2.57 14.50
CA TYR A 125 0.80 3.99 14.45
C TYR A 125 -0.21 4.83 15.23
N GLN A 126 0.26 5.94 15.80
CA GLN A 126 -0.63 6.94 16.37
C GLN A 126 -1.37 7.65 15.21
N PRO A 127 -2.68 7.93 15.34
CA PRO A 127 -3.42 8.66 14.30
C PRO A 127 -2.79 9.98 13.88
N SER A 128 -2.20 10.72 14.82
CA SER A 128 -1.51 11.98 14.53
C SER A 128 -0.34 11.79 13.55
N VAL A 129 0.41 10.69 13.67
CA VAL A 129 1.53 10.37 12.77
C VAL A 129 1.01 10.12 11.35
N VAL A 130 -0.10 9.39 11.22
CA VAL A 130 -0.75 9.10 9.94
C VAL A 130 -1.19 10.39 9.26
N PHE A 131 -1.91 11.26 9.97
CA PHE A 131 -2.40 12.52 9.42
C PHE A 131 -1.26 13.48 9.08
N ASP A 132 -0.22 13.55 9.89
CA ASP A 132 0.95 14.40 9.63
C ASP A 132 1.64 14.01 8.33
N LYS A 133 1.76 12.71 8.07
CA LYS A 133 2.34 12.19 6.82
C LYS A 133 1.52 12.60 5.61
N LEU A 134 0.21 12.40 5.67
CA LEU A 134 -0.73 12.78 4.61
C LEU A 134 -0.71 14.28 4.36
N GLU A 135 -0.76 15.08 5.42
CA GLU A 135 -0.75 16.53 5.32
C GLU A 135 0.55 17.04 4.70
N SER A 136 1.68 16.48 5.10
CA SER A 136 2.98 16.83 4.53
C SER A 136 3.03 16.55 3.03
N ASP A 137 2.50 15.41 2.60
CA ASP A 137 2.45 15.04 1.18
C ASP A 137 1.52 15.97 0.40
N LEU A 138 0.36 16.31 0.94
CA LEU A 138 -0.59 17.23 0.31
C LEU A 138 0.00 18.64 0.13
N ARG A 139 0.83 19.10 1.07
CA ARG A 139 1.48 20.42 1.00
C ARG A 139 2.61 20.46 -0.03
N SER A 140 3.30 19.35 -0.24
CA SER A 140 4.43 19.28 -1.18
C SER A 140 4.02 18.98 -2.62
N ALA A 141 2.74 18.72 -2.82
CA ALA A 141 2.19 18.37 -4.13
C ALA A 141 1.85 19.57 -5.00
#